data_51c59b68b2723f2ebe2e6c4194596e2a
#
_entry.id   51c59b68b2723f2ebe2e6c4194596e2a
#
_cell.length_a   1.000
_cell.length_b   1.000
_cell.length_c   1.000
_cell.angle_alpha   90.00
_cell.angle_beta   90.00
_cell.angle_gamma   90.00
#
_symmetry.space_group_name_H-M   'P 1'
#
loop_
_entity.id
_entity.type
_entity.pdbx_description
1 polymer ?
#
loop_
_entity_poly.entity_id
_entity_poly.type
_entity_poly.pdbx_seq_one_letter_code
_entity_poly.pdbx_strand_id
1 'polypeptide(L)'
;MAGNTTIRSPYHRSSTCRGIALFAMLVAAPAVMAATPYMGEGHTLVKPSELEWGPVGSMAPGAEISIIEGDLSKEEPFTMRLRLPADYEIAPHIHPAYERVTVLSGTFHFAHGEEIDRDKATALPEGGVAIMSPGDPMFGYTEEEVVIQLHGTGPWGIEYLNPEDDPRN
;
A
#
# COMPACT_ATOMS: atom_id res chain seq x y z
N MET A 1 89.26 -43.27 16.03
CA MET A 1 88.02 -44.05 16.18
C MET A 1 86.92 -43.10 16.62
N ALA A 2 86.02 -42.81 15.76
CA ALA A 2 85.00 -41.76 15.91
C ALA A 2 83.74 -42.28 16.64
N GLY A 3 83.34 -41.58 17.72
CA GLY A 3 82.08 -41.85 18.39
C GLY A 3 81.10 -40.71 18.04
N ASN A 4 80.07 -41.09 17.40
CA ASN A 4 78.97 -40.21 16.87
C ASN A 4 77.88 -40.12 17.99
N THR A 5 77.66 -38.95 18.55
CA THR A 5 76.62 -38.75 19.56
C THR A 5 75.53 -37.88 18.95
N THR A 6 74.36 -38.47 18.73
CA THR A 6 73.17 -37.85 18.20
C THR A 6 72.36 -37.24 19.31
N ILE A 7 72.17 -35.92 19.29
CA ILE A 7 71.34 -35.16 20.24
C ILE A 7 69.91 -35.06 19.63
N ARG A 8 68.91 -35.62 20.31
CA ARG A 8 67.48 -35.43 20.03
C ARG A 8 66.97 -34.23 20.74
N SER A 9 66.36 -33.29 20.00
CA SER A 9 65.61 -32.16 20.49
C SER A 9 64.11 -32.49 20.59
N PRO A 10 63.40 -32.22 21.69
CA PRO A 10 61.96 -32.31 21.79
C PRO A 10 61.31 -30.93 21.74
N TYR A 11 60.81 -30.52 20.57
CA TYR A 11 59.87 -29.42 20.53
C TYR A 11 58.44 -29.95 20.29
N HIS A 12 57.69 -30.12 21.36
CA HIS A 12 56.26 -30.24 21.33
C HIS A 12 55.63 -28.85 21.15
N ARG A 13 55.13 -28.54 19.97
CA ARG A 13 54.23 -27.39 19.79
C ARG A 13 52.79 -27.85 20.00
N SER A 14 52.20 -27.48 21.12
CA SER A 14 50.76 -27.57 21.35
C SER A 14 50.07 -26.40 20.68
N SER A 15 49.40 -26.65 19.56
CA SER A 15 48.49 -25.69 18.93
C SER A 15 47.14 -25.69 19.65
N THR A 16 46.90 -24.73 20.50
CA THR A 16 45.58 -24.45 21.05
C THR A 16 44.77 -23.66 20.01
N CYS A 17 43.92 -24.35 19.26
CA CYS A 17 42.89 -23.70 18.48
C CYS A 17 41.85 -23.06 19.42
N ARG A 18 41.90 -21.74 19.56
CA ARG A 18 40.82 -20.96 20.18
C ARG A 18 39.68 -20.86 19.14
N GLY A 19 38.65 -21.67 19.31
CA GLY A 19 37.43 -21.54 18.58
C GLY A 19 36.70 -20.24 18.95
N ILE A 20 36.58 -19.31 18.02
CA ILE A 20 35.73 -18.12 18.16
C ILE A 20 34.31 -18.58 17.91
N ALA A 21 33.53 -18.74 18.97
CA ALA A 21 32.08 -18.95 18.83
C ALA A 21 31.41 -17.62 18.39
N LEU A 22 31.04 -17.53 17.14
CA LEU A 22 30.18 -16.45 16.64
C LEU A 22 28.78 -16.65 17.22
N PHE A 23 28.41 -15.87 18.24
CA PHE A 23 27.02 -15.77 18.68
C PHE A 23 26.27 -14.89 17.67
N ALA A 24 25.53 -15.51 16.77
CA ALA A 24 24.56 -14.81 15.94
C ALA A 24 23.39 -14.39 16.83
N MET A 25 23.34 -13.08 17.19
CA MET A 25 22.16 -12.50 17.80
C MET A 25 21.05 -12.46 16.74
N LEU A 26 20.08 -13.33 16.89
CA LEU A 26 18.83 -13.29 16.12
C LEU A 26 18.01 -12.10 16.66
N VAL A 27 18.09 -10.96 15.98
CA VAL A 27 17.19 -9.82 16.26
C VAL A 27 15.84 -10.20 15.67
N ALA A 28 14.93 -10.64 16.52
CA ALA A 28 13.53 -10.81 16.13
C ALA A 28 12.95 -9.42 15.82
N ALA A 29 12.64 -9.15 14.57
CA ALA A 29 11.86 -7.98 14.18
C ALA A 29 10.49 -8.07 14.88
N PRO A 30 9.99 -6.97 15.48
CA PRO A 30 8.63 -6.97 16.02
C PRO A 30 7.66 -7.28 14.87
N ALA A 31 6.80 -8.28 15.07
CA ALA A 31 5.70 -8.54 14.18
C ALA A 31 4.75 -7.32 14.24
N VAL A 32 4.69 -6.55 13.17
CA VAL A 32 3.67 -5.52 13.02
C VAL A 32 2.34 -6.27 12.86
N MET A 33 1.49 -6.20 13.86
CA MET A 33 0.12 -6.71 13.75
C MET A 33 -0.64 -5.74 12.84
N ALA A 34 -1.19 -6.29 11.77
CA ALA A 34 -2.05 -5.54 10.87
C ALA A 34 -3.30 -5.02 11.59
N ALA A 35 -3.71 -3.81 11.25
CA ALA A 35 -4.95 -3.25 11.77
C ALA A 35 -6.13 -3.92 11.07
N THR A 36 -7.01 -4.55 11.83
CA THR A 36 -8.31 -5.00 11.33
C THR A 36 -9.20 -3.79 11.06
N PRO A 37 -10.01 -3.78 9.98
CA PRO A 37 -10.97 -2.71 9.75
C PRO A 37 -11.90 -2.50 10.95
N TYR A 38 -12.15 -1.25 11.29
CA TYR A 38 -13.11 -0.90 12.34
C TYR A 38 -14.54 -1.21 11.88
N MET A 39 -15.30 -1.94 12.71
CA MET A 39 -16.63 -2.42 12.39
C MET A 39 -17.72 -1.79 13.28
N GLY A 40 -17.46 -0.59 13.83
CA GLY A 40 -18.46 0.19 14.56
C GLY A 40 -18.53 -0.05 16.07
N GLU A 41 -17.66 -0.89 16.65
CA GLU A 41 -17.65 -1.14 18.09
C GLU A 41 -16.40 -0.55 18.76
N GLY A 42 -16.62 0.25 19.84
CA GLY A 42 -15.54 0.86 20.61
C GLY A 42 -14.86 2.00 19.87
N HIS A 43 -13.53 1.95 19.76
CA HIS A 43 -12.73 2.92 19.01
C HIS A 43 -11.53 2.23 18.34
N THR A 44 -11.01 2.85 17.30
CA THR A 44 -9.76 2.42 16.66
C THR A 44 -8.80 3.58 16.50
N LEU A 45 -7.50 3.30 16.57
CA LEU A 45 -6.42 4.22 16.28
C LEU A 45 -5.44 3.49 15.36
N VAL A 46 -5.31 3.97 14.14
CA VAL A 46 -4.52 3.31 13.09
C VAL A 46 -3.39 4.24 12.64
N LYS A 47 -2.15 3.77 12.74
CA LYS A 47 -0.99 4.48 12.19
C LYS A 47 -0.80 4.11 10.72
N PRO A 48 -0.22 5.00 9.89
CA PRO A 48 0.06 4.68 8.50
C PRO A 48 0.90 3.40 8.30
N SER A 49 1.79 3.10 9.23
CA SER A 49 2.62 1.89 9.21
C SER A 49 1.90 0.58 9.57
N GLU A 50 0.68 0.67 10.04
CA GLU A 50 -0.17 -0.47 10.44
C GLU A 50 -1.18 -0.84 9.34
N LEU A 51 -1.23 -0.05 8.25
CA LEU A 51 -2.12 -0.31 7.12
C LEU A 51 -1.64 -1.53 6.33
N GLU A 52 -2.56 -2.45 6.08
CA GLU A 52 -2.35 -3.53 5.12
C GLU A 52 -2.84 -3.10 3.74
N TRP A 53 -1.96 -3.24 2.76
CA TRP A 53 -2.25 -2.90 1.38
C TRP A 53 -2.42 -4.17 0.55
N GLY A 54 -3.45 -4.19 -0.27
CA GLY A 54 -3.73 -5.28 -1.19
C GLY A 54 -4.17 -4.74 -2.56
N PRO A 55 -4.17 -5.59 -3.60
CA PRO A 55 -4.59 -5.17 -4.94
C PRO A 55 -6.07 -4.80 -4.96
N VAL A 56 -6.42 -3.83 -5.81
CA VAL A 56 -7.82 -3.45 -6.08
C VAL A 56 -8.32 -4.26 -7.26
N GLY A 57 -9.15 -5.28 -7.00
CA GLY A 57 -9.66 -6.17 -8.06
C GLY A 57 -10.57 -5.50 -9.09
N SER A 58 -11.10 -4.31 -8.78
CA SER A 58 -11.99 -3.53 -9.66
C SER A 58 -11.28 -2.38 -10.38
N MET A 59 -9.97 -2.27 -10.29
CA MET A 59 -9.17 -1.24 -10.95
C MET A 59 -8.02 -1.89 -11.74
N ALA A 60 -7.47 -1.16 -12.69
CA ALA A 60 -6.31 -1.62 -13.45
C ALA A 60 -5.15 -2.01 -12.51
N PRO A 61 -4.29 -2.97 -12.89
CA PRO A 61 -3.17 -3.42 -12.07
C PRO A 61 -2.27 -2.27 -11.62
N GLY A 62 -1.79 -2.33 -10.38
CA GLY A 62 -0.90 -1.33 -9.78
C GLY A 62 -1.53 -0.53 -8.66
N ALA A 63 -2.85 -0.33 -8.66
CA ALA A 63 -3.55 0.28 -7.53
C ALA A 63 -3.61 -0.68 -6.34
N GLU A 64 -3.43 -0.13 -5.15
CA GLU A 64 -3.56 -0.84 -3.88
C GLU A 64 -4.60 -0.18 -2.99
N ILE A 65 -5.30 -1.00 -2.21
CA ILE A 65 -6.32 -0.58 -1.24
C ILE A 65 -5.95 -1.01 0.17
N SER A 66 -6.30 -0.17 1.13
CA SER A 66 -6.34 -0.50 2.55
C SER A 66 -7.68 -0.07 3.14
N ILE A 67 -8.47 -1.02 3.64
CA ILE A 67 -9.76 -0.72 4.28
C ILE A 67 -9.51 -0.46 5.76
N ILE A 68 -9.94 0.72 6.23
CA ILE A 68 -9.75 1.19 7.62
C ILE A 68 -11.03 0.97 8.41
N GLU A 69 -12.20 1.17 7.79
CA GLU A 69 -13.51 1.10 8.42
C GLU A 69 -14.54 0.51 7.47
N GLY A 70 -15.43 -0.31 8.02
CA GLY A 70 -16.65 -0.81 7.38
C GLY A 70 -16.44 -1.89 6.34
N ASP A 71 -17.57 -2.27 5.75
CA ASP A 71 -17.68 -3.20 4.63
C ASP A 71 -18.30 -2.45 3.44
N LEU A 72 -17.53 -2.29 2.36
CA LEU A 72 -17.94 -1.52 1.18
C LEU A 72 -19.22 -2.05 0.52
N SER A 73 -19.62 -3.29 0.77
CA SER A 73 -20.83 -3.90 0.20
C SER A 73 -22.11 -3.61 0.99
N LYS A 74 -22.00 -2.98 2.15
CA LYS A 74 -23.13 -2.74 3.08
C LYS A 74 -23.50 -1.26 3.16
N GLU A 75 -24.74 -1.00 3.61
CA GLU A 75 -25.24 0.35 3.93
C GLU A 75 -24.70 0.83 5.29
N GLU A 76 -23.39 0.97 5.40
CA GLU A 76 -22.71 1.43 6.61
C GLU A 76 -21.56 2.41 6.24
N PRO A 77 -21.09 3.21 7.20
CA PRO A 77 -19.92 4.06 6.97
C PRO A 77 -18.71 3.24 6.55
N PHE A 78 -17.94 3.77 5.60
CA PHE A 78 -16.65 3.21 5.23
C PHE A 78 -15.57 4.29 5.18
N THR A 79 -14.35 3.87 5.45
CA THR A 79 -13.13 4.63 5.22
C THR A 79 -12.07 3.71 4.64
N MET A 80 -11.52 4.08 3.50
CA MET A 80 -10.44 3.35 2.84
C MET A 80 -9.39 4.29 2.29
N ARG A 81 -8.22 3.74 1.98
CA ARG A 81 -7.18 4.45 1.23
C ARG A 81 -6.85 3.70 -0.04
N LEU A 82 -6.56 4.46 -1.09
CA LEU A 82 -5.96 3.95 -2.31
C LEU A 82 -4.55 4.51 -2.43
N ARG A 83 -3.63 3.66 -2.86
CA ARG A 83 -2.31 4.04 -3.35
C ARG A 83 -2.28 3.79 -4.84
N LEU A 84 -2.03 4.84 -5.59
CA LEU A 84 -1.98 4.83 -7.04
C LEU A 84 -0.53 5.08 -7.46
N PRO A 85 0.08 4.23 -8.29
CA PRO A 85 1.45 4.46 -8.76
C PRO A 85 1.54 5.70 -9.66
N ALA A 86 2.76 6.10 -10.03
CA ALA A 86 2.97 7.11 -11.06
C ALA A 86 2.40 6.64 -12.41
N ASP A 87 1.98 7.59 -13.24
CA ASP A 87 1.41 7.35 -14.58
C ASP A 87 0.19 6.42 -14.60
N TYR A 88 -0.59 6.43 -13.51
CA TYR A 88 -1.80 5.63 -13.39
C TYR A 88 -3.03 6.41 -13.88
N GLU A 89 -3.92 5.76 -14.60
CA GLU A 89 -5.16 6.34 -15.09
C GLU A 89 -6.37 5.54 -14.59
N ILE A 90 -7.37 6.25 -14.11
CA ILE A 90 -8.68 5.70 -13.76
C ILE A 90 -9.64 6.17 -14.85
N ALA A 91 -10.06 5.23 -15.71
CA ALA A 91 -10.94 5.49 -16.83
C ALA A 91 -12.31 6.06 -16.37
N PRO A 92 -13.08 6.68 -17.26
CA PRO A 92 -14.38 7.25 -16.93
C PRO A 92 -15.33 6.23 -16.29
N HIS A 93 -15.84 6.61 -15.12
CA HIS A 93 -16.64 5.73 -14.27
C HIS A 93 -17.62 6.53 -13.40
N ILE A 94 -18.54 5.81 -12.76
CA ILE A 94 -19.48 6.34 -11.77
C ILE A 94 -19.40 5.52 -10.49
N HIS A 95 -19.98 6.07 -9.41
CA HIS A 95 -20.18 5.38 -8.13
C HIS A 95 -21.66 5.36 -7.76
N PRO A 96 -22.18 4.30 -7.11
CA PRO A 96 -23.58 4.22 -6.67
C PRO A 96 -23.89 5.09 -5.46
N ALA A 97 -22.86 5.57 -4.73
CA ALA A 97 -22.97 6.37 -3.52
C ALA A 97 -22.08 7.62 -3.60
N TYR A 98 -22.26 8.55 -2.67
CA TYR A 98 -21.37 9.71 -2.56
C TYR A 98 -19.93 9.27 -2.32
N GLU A 99 -19.04 9.78 -3.16
CA GLU A 99 -17.62 9.67 -2.94
C GLU A 99 -17.05 10.96 -2.35
N ARG A 100 -16.18 10.83 -1.36
CA ARG A 100 -15.41 11.91 -0.79
C ARG A 100 -13.96 11.51 -0.77
N VAL A 101 -13.17 12.20 -1.57
CA VAL A 101 -11.73 11.98 -1.72
C VAL A 101 -10.98 13.08 -0.96
N THR A 102 -9.96 12.69 -0.23
CA THR A 102 -8.95 13.59 0.33
C THR A 102 -7.58 13.12 -0.09
N VAL A 103 -6.79 13.99 -0.71
CA VAL A 103 -5.40 13.69 -1.08
C VAL A 103 -4.54 13.74 0.18
N LEU A 104 -3.85 12.63 0.49
CA LEU A 104 -2.96 12.50 1.66
C LEU A 104 -1.49 12.71 1.29
N SER A 105 -1.09 12.39 0.05
CA SER A 105 0.24 12.66 -0.49
C SER A 105 0.21 12.67 -2.01
N GLY A 106 1.13 13.41 -2.62
CA GLY A 106 1.21 13.60 -4.07
C GLY A 106 0.14 14.55 -4.61
N THR A 107 -0.03 14.52 -5.94
CA THR A 107 -1.02 15.34 -6.65
C THR A 107 -1.94 14.44 -7.46
N PHE A 108 -3.22 14.43 -7.12
CA PHE A 108 -4.24 13.69 -7.84
C PHE A 108 -4.94 14.60 -8.85
N HIS A 109 -4.85 14.27 -10.14
CA HIS A 109 -5.54 14.97 -11.21
C HIS A 109 -6.93 14.38 -11.38
N PHE A 110 -7.96 15.20 -11.23
CA PHE A 110 -9.33 14.77 -11.16
C PHE A 110 -10.23 15.64 -12.05
N ALA A 111 -11.15 15.01 -12.78
CA ALA A 111 -12.13 15.70 -13.61
C ALA A 111 -13.49 15.00 -13.62
N HIS A 112 -14.53 15.82 -13.77
CA HIS A 112 -15.87 15.37 -14.12
C HIS A 112 -15.98 15.20 -15.65
N GLY A 113 -16.52 14.10 -16.12
CA GLY A 113 -16.74 13.85 -17.55
C GLY A 113 -16.83 12.37 -17.92
N GLU A 114 -17.39 12.12 -19.09
CA GLU A 114 -17.60 10.79 -19.65
C GLU A 114 -16.43 10.33 -20.55
N GLU A 115 -15.52 11.25 -20.87
CA GLU A 115 -14.33 11.01 -21.70
C GLU A 115 -13.10 11.60 -21.01
N ILE A 116 -11.94 10.98 -21.23
CA ILE A 116 -10.67 11.49 -20.71
C ILE A 116 -10.30 12.76 -21.45
N ASP A 117 -10.31 13.87 -20.74
CA ASP A 117 -9.88 15.18 -21.19
C ASP A 117 -9.01 15.82 -20.11
N ARG A 118 -7.69 15.60 -20.24
CA ARG A 118 -6.72 16.05 -19.22
C ARG A 118 -6.68 17.58 -19.06
N ASP A 119 -7.09 18.33 -20.09
CA ASP A 119 -7.16 19.80 -20.02
C ASP A 119 -8.28 20.30 -19.08
N LYS A 120 -9.24 19.45 -18.77
CA LYS A 120 -10.31 19.73 -17.80
C LYS A 120 -9.97 19.29 -16.37
N ALA A 121 -8.90 18.53 -16.20
CA ALA A 121 -8.56 18.02 -14.89
C ALA A 121 -8.05 19.12 -13.96
N THR A 122 -8.51 19.06 -12.71
CA THR A 122 -8.01 19.88 -11.62
C THR A 122 -6.94 19.10 -10.86
N ALA A 123 -5.75 19.67 -10.75
CA ALA A 123 -4.70 19.12 -9.93
C ALA A 123 -5.02 19.40 -8.44
N LEU A 124 -5.25 18.34 -7.68
CA LEU A 124 -5.49 18.38 -6.24
C LEU A 124 -4.21 17.96 -5.51
N PRO A 125 -3.46 18.88 -4.90
CA PRO A 125 -2.29 18.54 -4.09
C PRO A 125 -2.71 17.96 -2.73
N GLU A 126 -1.74 17.59 -1.91
CA GLU A 126 -1.94 17.17 -0.51
C GLU A 126 -2.89 18.13 0.23
N GLY A 127 -3.90 17.58 0.91
CA GLY A 127 -4.99 18.29 1.56
C GLY A 127 -6.14 18.69 0.61
N GLY A 128 -5.99 18.49 -0.72
CA GLY A 128 -7.08 18.70 -1.69
C GLY A 128 -8.24 17.75 -1.45
N VAL A 129 -9.46 18.21 -1.74
CA VAL A 129 -10.70 17.44 -1.54
C VAL A 129 -11.56 17.49 -2.80
N ALA A 130 -12.13 16.32 -3.16
CA ALA A 130 -13.18 16.20 -4.16
C ALA A 130 -14.41 15.51 -3.55
N ILE A 131 -15.60 15.93 -3.97
CA ILE A 131 -16.87 15.33 -3.54
C ILE A 131 -17.73 15.14 -4.78
N MET A 132 -18.13 13.88 -5.02
CA MET A 132 -18.94 13.50 -6.18
C MET A 132 -20.27 12.92 -5.72
N SER A 133 -21.32 13.26 -6.46
CA SER A 133 -22.66 12.71 -6.28
C SER A 133 -22.76 11.31 -6.91
N PRO A 134 -23.68 10.47 -6.40
CA PRO A 134 -23.96 9.19 -7.07
C PRO A 134 -24.31 9.37 -8.53
N GLY A 135 -23.71 8.55 -9.41
CA GLY A 135 -23.97 8.56 -10.83
C GLY A 135 -23.30 9.68 -11.63
N ASP A 136 -22.58 10.60 -10.99
CA ASP A 136 -21.81 11.62 -11.71
C ASP A 136 -20.56 10.96 -12.36
N PRO A 137 -20.39 11.10 -13.70
CA PRO A 137 -19.23 10.52 -14.38
C PRO A 137 -17.96 11.31 -14.09
N MET A 138 -16.89 10.57 -13.85
CA MET A 138 -15.58 11.13 -13.50
C MET A 138 -14.44 10.28 -14.02
N PHE A 139 -13.26 10.87 -14.10
CA PHE A 139 -12.01 10.19 -14.35
C PHE A 139 -10.88 10.84 -13.54
N GLY A 140 -9.78 10.13 -13.39
CA GLY A 140 -8.62 10.67 -12.70
C GLY A 140 -7.32 10.08 -13.21
N TYR A 141 -6.20 10.75 -12.93
CA TYR A 141 -4.88 10.22 -13.23
C TYR A 141 -3.82 10.77 -12.28
N THR A 142 -2.68 10.13 -12.29
CA THR A 142 -1.49 10.49 -11.51
C THR A 142 -0.29 10.66 -12.43
N GLU A 143 0.65 11.55 -12.05
CA GLU A 143 1.97 11.70 -12.69
C GLU A 143 3.09 11.22 -11.75
N GLU A 144 2.76 11.05 -10.47
CA GLU A 144 3.61 10.55 -9.40
C GLU A 144 2.81 9.55 -8.55
N GLU A 145 3.42 8.89 -7.57
CA GLU A 145 2.68 8.08 -6.61
C GLU A 145 1.78 8.98 -5.76
N VAL A 146 0.51 8.61 -5.65
CA VAL A 146 -0.51 9.35 -4.89
C VAL A 146 -1.18 8.43 -3.88
N VAL A 147 -1.39 8.94 -2.68
CA VAL A 147 -2.27 8.31 -1.69
C VAL A 147 -3.48 9.19 -1.46
N ILE A 148 -4.66 8.62 -1.69
CA ILE A 148 -5.94 9.27 -1.40
C ILE A 148 -6.68 8.50 -0.32
N GLN A 149 -7.49 9.21 0.46
CA GLN A 149 -8.46 8.60 1.38
C GLN A 149 -9.87 8.86 0.87
N LEU A 150 -10.64 7.79 0.79
CA LEU A 150 -12.05 7.80 0.44
C LEU A 150 -12.88 7.46 1.67
N HIS A 151 -14.02 8.13 1.82
CA HIS A 151 -14.99 7.81 2.86
C HIS A 151 -16.40 8.14 2.41
N GLY A 152 -17.36 7.44 2.98
CA GLY A 152 -18.77 7.60 2.63
C GLY A 152 -19.67 6.63 3.40
N THR A 153 -20.82 6.37 2.80
CA THR A 153 -21.73 5.32 3.23
C THR A 153 -21.96 4.40 2.05
N GLY A 154 -21.77 3.10 2.25
CA GLY A 154 -21.97 2.11 1.18
C GLY A 154 -23.45 1.81 0.90
N PRO A 155 -23.77 0.86 -0.01
CA PRO A 155 -22.78 0.10 -0.77
C PRO A 155 -21.98 0.99 -1.72
N TRP A 156 -20.68 0.76 -1.82
CA TRP A 156 -19.77 1.54 -2.64
C TRP A 156 -19.01 0.63 -3.62
N GLY A 157 -18.78 1.13 -4.82
CA GLY A 157 -18.07 0.42 -5.87
C GLY A 157 -17.82 1.33 -7.06
N ILE A 158 -17.11 0.83 -8.05
CA ILE A 158 -16.82 1.51 -9.31
C ILE A 158 -17.54 0.81 -10.45
N GLU A 159 -18.19 1.58 -11.34
CA GLU A 159 -18.84 1.15 -12.56
C GLU A 159 -18.27 1.96 -13.74
N TYR A 160 -17.53 1.30 -14.62
CA TYR A 160 -16.92 1.94 -15.77
C TYR A 160 -17.97 2.23 -16.86
N LEU A 161 -17.86 3.40 -17.51
CA LEU A 161 -18.76 3.77 -18.58
C LEU A 161 -18.53 2.93 -19.83
N ASN A 162 -17.27 2.59 -20.12
CA ASN A 162 -16.91 1.64 -21.16
C ASN A 162 -16.59 0.28 -20.51
N PRO A 163 -17.33 -0.79 -20.83
CA PRO A 163 -17.07 -2.12 -20.26
C PRO A 163 -15.69 -2.71 -20.57
N GLU A 164 -15.00 -2.20 -21.60
CA GLU A 164 -13.62 -2.64 -21.94
C GLU A 164 -12.58 -2.12 -20.95
N ASP A 165 -12.90 -1.06 -20.19
CA ASP A 165 -12.03 -0.49 -19.17
C ASP A 165 -12.16 -1.22 -17.83
N ASP A 166 -13.14 -2.11 -17.69
CA ASP A 166 -13.35 -2.88 -16.46
C ASP A 166 -12.43 -4.11 -16.42
N PRO A 167 -11.44 -4.13 -15.53
CA PRO A 167 -10.48 -5.25 -15.45
C PRO A 167 -11.09 -6.56 -14.95
N ARG A 168 -12.37 -6.57 -14.58
CA ARG A 168 -13.12 -7.77 -14.17
C ARG A 168 -13.71 -8.54 -15.33
N ASN A 169 -13.69 -8.00 -16.56
CA ASN A 169 -14.24 -8.60 -17.81
C ASN A 169 -13.24 -9.49 -18.51
#